data_7dc895083b8b2bd4f57bc3e1088ab370
#
_entry.id   7dc895083b8b2bd4f57bc3e1088ab370
#
_cell.length_a   1.000
_cell.length_b   1.000
_cell.length_c   1.000
_cell.angle_alpha   90.00
_cell.angle_beta   90.00
_cell.angle_gamma   90.00
#
_symmetry.space_group_name_H-M   'P 1'
#
loop_
_entity.id
_entity.type
_entity.pdbx_description
1 polymer ?
#
loop_
_entity_poly.entity_id
_entity_poly.type
_entity_poly.pdbx_seq_one_letter_code
_entity_poly.pdbx_strand_id
1 'polypeptide(L)'
;MYKQVKRINDIGRYIYIDGLIYGIKEEEGKRYFQELSLGGEVLWQSKESNVYDYYANEEVIIFNLKTTEGIFDVLIYDRKTKKIIFKGEIELYLFSPRFYDKNILYNINKNRVLTFDILKGGILQEKEISLKGITAFFTYDYIVRYDDIYIYIYVKNDFSLLWQQNIQDFFPGEEELSIFEIYSYKDTFIIIARVGIVCLSQKDGHLLWRLNKGAFTMEIVGNLGYVCTGLSLYWVNLDNGEKYGYGRKYDRLPDFEYNGETYWPAGYRVVYHKGLLWYRVYSSGESFILVIDPETANYQWIHKVETYEKVMDIKFYDDKMFVTDTGYNLFIYEEE
;
A
#
# COMPACT_ATOMS: atom_id res chain seq x y z
N MET A 1 -17.58 13.75 -13.02
CA MET A 1 -16.54 14.32 -12.09
C MET A 1 -16.93 13.93 -10.68
N TYR A 2 -16.11 14.25 -9.68
CA TYR A 2 -16.40 13.87 -8.28
C TYR A 2 -16.58 15.11 -7.42
N LYS A 3 -17.60 15.09 -6.56
CA LYS A 3 -17.90 16.15 -5.60
C LYS A 3 -17.74 15.64 -4.17
N GLN A 4 -17.04 16.40 -3.33
CA GLN A 4 -16.90 16.07 -1.92
C GLN A 4 -18.25 16.12 -1.22
N VAL A 5 -18.64 15.02 -0.59
CA VAL A 5 -19.89 14.90 0.15
C VAL A 5 -19.68 14.82 1.66
N LYS A 6 -18.49 14.37 2.09
CA LYS A 6 -18.18 14.25 3.51
C LYS A 6 -16.70 14.37 3.79
N ARG A 7 -16.36 14.85 5.00
CA ARG A 7 -15.03 14.78 5.61
C ARG A 7 -15.16 14.15 6.99
N ILE A 8 -14.29 13.21 7.28
CA ILE A 8 -14.15 12.56 8.59
C ILE A 8 -12.74 12.86 9.09
N ASN A 9 -12.62 13.59 10.21
CA ASN A 9 -11.35 13.94 10.79
C ASN A 9 -10.85 12.84 11.72
N ASP A 10 -9.53 12.78 11.93
CA ASP A 10 -8.86 11.92 12.91
C ASP A 10 -9.19 10.42 12.73
N ILE A 11 -9.47 9.99 11.51
CA ILE A 11 -9.56 8.59 11.17
C ILE A 11 -8.21 8.15 10.63
N GLY A 12 -7.47 7.39 11.40
CA GLY A 12 -6.20 6.84 10.99
C GLY A 12 -6.33 5.91 9.78
N ARG A 13 -5.33 5.06 9.58
CA ARG A 13 -5.35 4.06 8.52
C ARG A 13 -6.71 3.40 8.35
N TYR A 14 -7.27 3.44 7.16
CA TYR A 14 -8.54 2.79 6.86
C TYR A 14 -8.39 1.71 5.78
N ILE A 15 -9.30 0.74 5.81
CA ILE A 15 -9.46 -0.28 4.80
C ILE A 15 -10.94 -0.38 4.39
N TYR A 16 -11.16 -0.86 3.18
CA TYR A 16 -12.50 -1.10 2.64
C TYR A 16 -12.72 -2.61 2.44
N ILE A 17 -13.86 -3.10 2.89
CA ILE A 17 -14.27 -4.51 2.73
C ILE A 17 -15.78 -4.57 2.60
N ASP A 18 -16.31 -5.17 1.53
CA ASP A 18 -17.75 -5.46 1.30
C ASP A 18 -18.67 -4.24 1.53
N GLY A 19 -18.36 -3.11 0.95
CA GLY A 19 -19.19 -1.91 1.06
C GLY A 19 -19.07 -1.16 2.40
N LEU A 20 -18.08 -1.49 3.22
CA LEU A 20 -17.86 -0.89 4.53
C LEU A 20 -16.43 -0.35 4.66
N ILE A 21 -16.29 0.72 5.42
CA ILE A 21 -14.99 1.33 5.76
C ILE A 21 -14.65 0.94 7.19
N TYR A 22 -13.42 0.52 7.41
CA TYR A 22 -12.88 0.18 8.73
C TYR A 22 -11.70 1.10 9.04
N GLY A 23 -11.65 1.67 10.23
CA GLY A 23 -10.58 2.55 10.64
C GLY A 23 -10.46 2.73 12.15
N ILE A 24 -9.38 3.37 12.58
CA ILE A 24 -9.19 3.77 13.97
C ILE A 24 -9.50 5.26 14.07
N LYS A 25 -10.44 5.60 14.91
CA LYS A 25 -10.79 6.97 15.29
C LYS A 25 -10.12 7.33 16.59
N GLU A 26 -9.46 8.49 16.64
CA GLU A 26 -8.92 9.03 17.87
C GLU A 26 -9.87 10.12 18.40
N GLU A 27 -10.30 9.98 19.66
CA GLU A 27 -11.18 10.91 20.37
C GLU A 27 -10.70 11.06 21.82
N GLU A 28 -10.40 12.28 22.23
CA GLU A 28 -9.97 12.59 23.61
C GLU A 28 -8.79 11.74 24.10
N GLY A 29 -7.83 11.46 23.20
CA GLY A 29 -6.65 10.64 23.50
C GLY A 29 -6.93 9.14 23.60
N LYS A 30 -8.14 8.69 23.25
CA LYS A 30 -8.53 7.30 23.14
C LYS A 30 -8.67 6.89 21.68
N ARG A 31 -8.36 5.65 21.37
CA ARG A 31 -8.37 5.12 20.02
C ARG A 31 -9.33 3.97 19.89
N TYR A 32 -10.42 4.19 19.17
CA TYR A 32 -11.49 3.22 18.94
C TYR A 32 -11.41 2.72 17.49
N PHE A 33 -11.70 1.46 17.31
CA PHE A 33 -11.94 0.94 15.97
C PHE A 33 -13.40 1.21 15.58
N GLN A 34 -13.60 1.69 14.36
CA GLN A 34 -14.92 1.98 13.82
C GLN A 34 -15.16 1.25 12.50
N GLU A 35 -16.39 0.81 12.33
CA GLU A 35 -16.97 0.37 11.07
C GLU A 35 -17.92 1.47 10.59
N LEU A 36 -17.72 1.95 9.37
CA LEU A 36 -18.49 3.03 8.78
C LEU A 36 -19.18 2.56 7.51
N SER A 37 -20.33 3.14 7.19
CA SER A 37 -20.92 3.07 5.85
C SER A 37 -20.05 3.79 4.82
N LEU A 38 -20.30 3.57 3.53
CA LEU A 38 -19.65 4.35 2.45
C LEU A 38 -19.99 5.83 2.51
N GLY A 39 -21.09 6.21 3.17
CA GLY A 39 -21.43 7.60 3.46
C GLY A 39 -20.71 8.14 4.69
N GLY A 40 -19.88 7.35 5.37
CA GLY A 40 -19.12 7.75 6.56
C GLY A 40 -19.96 7.79 7.84
N GLU A 41 -21.07 7.08 7.92
CA GLU A 41 -21.86 6.93 9.15
C GLU A 41 -21.30 5.80 9.99
N VAL A 42 -21.16 6.01 11.29
CA VAL A 42 -20.67 4.98 12.22
C VAL A 42 -21.75 3.91 12.39
N LEU A 43 -21.46 2.70 11.94
CA LEU A 43 -22.33 1.54 12.06
C LEU A 43 -22.00 0.71 13.30
N TRP A 44 -20.75 0.67 13.67
CA TRP A 44 -20.27 -0.01 14.86
C TRP A 44 -18.95 0.59 15.37
N GLN A 45 -18.77 0.58 16.68
CA GLN A 45 -17.54 1.00 17.34
C GLN A 45 -17.13 -0.04 18.39
N SER A 46 -15.83 -0.29 18.49
CA SER A 46 -15.28 -1.17 19.52
C SER A 46 -15.55 -0.60 20.92
N LYS A 47 -15.70 -1.49 21.90
CA LYS A 47 -15.75 -1.10 23.31
C LYS A 47 -14.36 -0.74 23.86
N GLU A 48 -13.34 -1.30 23.26
CA GLU A 48 -11.93 -1.06 23.59
C GLU A 48 -11.53 0.34 23.11
N SER A 49 -10.88 1.09 23.99
CA SER A 49 -10.47 2.49 23.75
C SER A 49 -8.95 2.69 23.63
N ASN A 50 -8.21 1.59 23.48
CA ASN A 50 -6.75 1.58 23.37
C ASN A 50 -6.27 0.78 22.16
N VAL A 51 -7.07 0.76 21.10
CA VAL A 51 -6.73 0.07 19.83
C VAL A 51 -5.48 0.72 19.23
N TYR A 52 -4.39 -0.03 19.18
CA TYR A 52 -3.12 0.46 18.63
C TYR A 52 -3.04 0.26 17.14
N ASP A 53 -3.42 -0.93 16.68
CA ASP A 53 -3.42 -1.33 15.29
C ASP A 53 -4.51 -2.36 15.04
N TYR A 54 -4.87 -2.56 13.78
CA TYR A 54 -5.88 -3.51 13.40
C TYR A 54 -5.60 -4.15 12.04
N TYR A 55 -6.25 -5.27 11.84
CA TYR A 55 -6.45 -5.89 10.55
C TYR A 55 -7.90 -6.35 10.42
N ALA A 56 -8.46 -6.27 9.22
CA ALA A 56 -9.76 -6.87 8.93
C ALA A 56 -9.75 -7.51 7.54
N ASN A 57 -10.55 -8.56 7.41
CA ASN A 57 -10.88 -9.21 6.14
C ASN A 57 -12.39 -9.53 6.10
N GLU A 58 -12.82 -10.37 5.16
CA GLU A 58 -14.24 -10.73 5.01
C GLU A 58 -14.82 -11.49 6.21
N GLU A 59 -13.99 -12.14 7.01
CA GLU A 59 -14.42 -13.02 8.12
C GLU A 59 -14.15 -12.42 9.50
N VAL A 60 -13.00 -11.78 9.69
CA VAL A 60 -12.54 -11.37 11.01
C VAL A 60 -12.05 -9.94 11.09
N ILE A 61 -12.08 -9.40 12.31
CA ILE A 61 -11.41 -8.16 12.69
C ILE A 61 -10.43 -8.51 13.82
N ILE A 62 -9.16 -8.13 13.67
CA ILE A 62 -8.10 -8.36 14.65
C ILE A 62 -7.63 -7.03 15.18
N PHE A 63 -7.59 -6.87 16.50
CA PHE A 63 -7.03 -5.69 17.15
C PHE A 63 -5.77 -6.04 17.93
N ASN A 64 -4.81 -5.14 17.90
CA ASN A 64 -3.78 -5.04 18.93
C ASN A 64 -4.19 -3.93 19.89
N LEU A 65 -4.33 -4.29 21.15
CA LEU A 65 -4.62 -3.36 22.24
C LEU A 65 -3.31 -3.04 22.97
N LYS A 66 -2.99 -1.77 23.13
CA LYS A 66 -1.83 -1.37 23.94
C LYS A 66 -2.15 -1.50 25.41
N THR A 67 -1.41 -2.33 26.13
CA THR A 67 -1.47 -2.41 27.60
C THR A 67 -0.54 -1.39 28.26
N THR A 68 -0.67 -1.19 29.55
CA THR A 68 0.17 -0.30 30.35
C THR A 68 1.63 -0.74 30.41
N GLU A 69 1.91 -2.02 30.20
CA GLU A 69 3.24 -2.63 30.28
C GLU A 69 3.97 -2.69 28.92
N GLY A 70 3.34 -2.14 27.85
CA GLY A 70 3.91 -2.20 26.50
C GLY A 70 3.73 -3.56 25.80
N ILE A 71 3.05 -4.49 26.44
CA ILE A 71 2.62 -5.76 25.85
C ILE A 71 1.33 -5.50 25.07
N PHE A 72 1.12 -6.24 24.01
CA PHE A 72 -0.11 -6.12 23.22
C PHE A 72 -1.02 -7.31 23.46
N ASP A 73 -2.24 -7.02 23.93
CA ASP A 73 -3.33 -7.98 23.87
C ASP A 73 -3.88 -8.05 22.45
N VAL A 74 -4.14 -9.25 21.98
CA VAL A 74 -4.83 -9.49 20.71
C VAL A 74 -6.27 -9.86 20.97
N LEU A 75 -7.17 -9.16 20.28
CA LEU A 75 -8.59 -9.46 20.21
C LEU A 75 -8.96 -9.81 18.78
N ILE A 76 -9.63 -10.93 18.60
CA ILE A 76 -10.17 -11.36 17.31
C ILE A 76 -11.69 -11.42 17.42
N TYR A 77 -12.36 -10.69 16.52
CA TYR A 77 -13.80 -10.66 16.40
C TYR A 77 -14.23 -11.37 15.12
N ASP A 78 -15.32 -12.12 15.19
CA ASP A 78 -16.10 -12.42 14.00
C ASP A 78 -16.65 -11.11 13.41
N ARG A 79 -16.36 -10.84 12.15
CA ARG A 79 -16.70 -9.55 11.55
C ARG A 79 -18.21 -9.32 11.45
N LYS A 80 -18.98 -10.35 11.16
CA LYS A 80 -20.43 -10.23 10.95
C LYS A 80 -21.19 -10.13 12.28
N THR A 81 -20.86 -10.98 13.23
CA THR A 81 -21.58 -11.05 14.50
C THR A 81 -21.02 -10.14 15.57
N LYS A 82 -19.81 -9.58 15.37
CA LYS A 82 -19.07 -8.77 16.35
C LYS A 82 -18.83 -9.51 17.68
N LYS A 83 -18.83 -10.84 17.65
CA LYS A 83 -18.50 -11.67 18.81
C LYS A 83 -17.00 -11.92 18.88
N ILE A 84 -16.47 -11.93 20.09
CA ILE A 84 -15.05 -12.26 20.33
C ILE A 84 -14.87 -13.75 20.07
N ILE A 85 -13.96 -14.08 19.15
CA ILE A 85 -13.49 -15.45 18.86
C ILE A 85 -12.31 -15.77 19.77
N PHE A 86 -11.41 -14.80 19.95
CA PHE A 86 -10.18 -14.98 20.71
C PHE A 86 -9.80 -13.71 21.47
N LYS A 87 -9.26 -13.88 22.68
CA LYS A 87 -8.61 -12.83 23.47
C LYS A 87 -7.40 -13.45 24.16
N GLY A 88 -6.22 -12.86 23.97
CA GLY A 88 -5.00 -13.36 24.60
C GLY A 88 -3.79 -12.47 24.33
N GLU A 89 -2.74 -12.71 25.11
CA GLU A 89 -1.45 -12.07 24.93
C GLU A 89 -0.67 -12.81 23.83
N ILE A 90 -0.59 -12.20 22.65
CA ILE A 90 0.21 -12.70 21.55
C ILE A 90 0.94 -11.51 20.95
N GLU A 91 2.24 -11.63 20.77
CA GLU A 91 3.02 -10.62 20.09
C GLU A 91 2.77 -10.71 18.56
N LEU A 92 1.68 -10.09 18.10
CA LEU A 92 1.36 -9.96 16.68
C LEU A 92 1.70 -8.54 16.22
N TYR A 93 2.67 -8.44 15.31
CA TYR A 93 2.97 -7.17 14.64
C TYR A 93 2.00 -6.96 13.48
N LEU A 94 0.89 -6.28 13.73
CA LEU A 94 -0.12 -6.04 12.71
C LEU A 94 0.32 -5.06 11.60
N PHE A 95 1.41 -4.34 11.76
CA PHE A 95 2.03 -3.52 10.71
C PHE A 95 2.88 -4.31 9.70
N SER A 96 3.28 -5.53 10.03
CA SER A 96 4.07 -6.36 9.12
C SER A 96 3.19 -6.92 7.99
N PRO A 97 3.71 -7.07 6.77
CA PRO A 97 3.02 -7.75 5.70
C PRO A 97 2.53 -9.12 6.16
N ARG A 98 1.30 -9.44 5.83
CA ARG A 98 0.64 -10.66 6.30
C ARG A 98 0.07 -11.40 5.12
N PHE A 99 0.23 -12.68 5.16
CA PHE A 99 -0.42 -13.57 4.22
C PHE A 99 -1.46 -14.39 4.96
N TYR A 100 -2.67 -14.41 4.40
CA TYR A 100 -3.76 -15.23 4.89
C TYR A 100 -3.97 -16.34 3.88
N ASP A 101 -3.66 -17.55 4.29
CA ASP A 101 -4.03 -18.74 3.55
C ASP A 101 -5.20 -19.38 4.32
N LYS A 102 -6.40 -19.18 3.78
CA LYS A 102 -7.68 -19.63 4.36
C LYS A 102 -7.82 -19.15 5.81
N ASN A 103 -7.49 -19.19 6.78
CA ASN A 103 -7.64 -18.71 8.14
C ASN A 103 -6.31 -18.69 8.91
N ILE A 104 -5.21 -18.77 8.19
CA ILE A 104 -3.88 -18.78 8.80
C ILE A 104 -3.24 -17.42 8.63
N LEU A 105 -2.94 -16.79 9.76
CA LEU A 105 -2.13 -15.58 9.84
C LEU A 105 -0.65 -15.96 9.96
N TYR A 106 0.17 -15.41 9.05
CA TYR A 106 1.61 -15.47 9.16
C TYR A 106 2.10 -14.14 9.76
N ASN A 107 2.78 -14.22 10.87
CA ASN A 107 3.45 -13.08 11.50
C ASN A 107 4.94 -13.34 11.51
N ILE A 108 5.71 -12.42 10.92
CA ILE A 108 7.16 -12.55 10.81
C ILE A 108 7.82 -11.36 11.49
N ASN A 109 8.53 -11.62 12.54
CA ASN A 109 9.48 -10.74 13.19
C ASN A 109 10.90 -11.10 12.73
N LYS A 110 11.92 -10.28 13.06
CA LYS A 110 13.32 -10.49 12.63
C LYS A 110 13.84 -11.91 12.87
N ASN A 111 13.49 -12.52 13.99
CA ASN A 111 14.02 -13.80 14.42
C ASN A 111 12.94 -14.85 14.69
N ARG A 112 11.69 -14.59 14.34
CA ARG A 112 10.57 -15.46 14.71
C ARG A 112 9.52 -15.44 13.61
N VAL A 113 9.05 -16.63 13.25
CA VAL A 113 7.87 -16.81 12.43
C VAL A 113 6.80 -17.48 13.28
N LEU A 114 5.63 -16.87 13.31
CA LEU A 114 4.46 -17.38 14.00
C LEU A 114 3.35 -17.60 13.00
N THR A 115 2.77 -18.79 12.99
CA THR A 115 1.54 -19.08 12.27
C THR A 115 0.41 -19.28 13.26
N PHE A 116 -0.70 -18.62 13.01
CA PHE A 116 -1.82 -18.56 13.93
C PHE A 116 -3.13 -18.88 13.20
N ASP A 117 -3.91 -19.81 13.73
CA ASP A 117 -5.26 -20.10 13.24
C ASP A 117 -6.23 -19.06 13.79
N ILE A 118 -6.72 -18.21 12.90
CA ILE A 118 -7.58 -17.08 13.28
C ILE A 118 -8.92 -17.55 13.82
N LEU A 119 -9.50 -18.60 13.22
CA LEU A 119 -10.84 -19.08 13.63
C LEU A 119 -10.81 -19.90 14.92
N LYS A 120 -9.75 -20.63 15.14
CA LYS A 120 -9.59 -21.42 16.39
C LYS A 120 -8.97 -20.62 17.53
N GLY A 121 -8.36 -19.47 17.21
CA GLY A 121 -7.69 -18.64 18.20
C GLY A 121 -6.45 -19.32 18.80
N GLY A 122 -5.62 -19.98 17.97
CA GLY A 122 -4.47 -20.73 18.46
C GLY A 122 -3.22 -20.62 17.62
N ILE A 123 -2.05 -20.67 18.28
CA ILE A 123 -0.75 -20.76 17.58
C ILE A 123 -0.63 -22.17 16.98
N LEU A 124 -0.45 -22.24 15.66
CA LEU A 124 -0.20 -23.48 14.94
C LEU A 124 1.27 -23.86 14.95
N GLN A 125 2.11 -22.87 14.73
CA GLN A 125 3.56 -23.05 14.67
C GLN A 125 4.25 -21.80 15.14
N GLU A 126 5.30 -22.00 15.88
CA GLU A 126 6.27 -20.97 16.24
C GLU A 126 7.67 -21.49 15.95
N LYS A 127 8.44 -20.72 15.20
CA LYS A 127 9.79 -21.11 14.82
C LYS A 127 10.72 -19.92 14.95
N GLU A 128 11.83 -20.11 15.67
CA GLU A 128 12.91 -19.14 15.63
C GLU A 128 13.70 -19.30 14.34
N ILE A 129 13.67 -18.27 13.51
CA ILE A 129 14.37 -18.24 12.23
C ILE A 129 14.89 -16.83 12.01
N SER A 130 16.17 -16.69 11.81
CA SER A 130 16.75 -15.42 11.39
C SER A 130 16.56 -15.24 9.89
N LEU A 131 15.57 -14.45 9.50
CA LEU A 131 15.37 -14.06 8.11
C LEU A 131 16.02 -12.70 7.87
N LYS A 132 16.80 -12.59 6.78
CA LYS A 132 17.41 -11.33 6.35
C LYS A 132 16.36 -10.37 5.77
N GLY A 133 16.60 -9.07 5.87
CA GLY A 133 15.77 -8.03 5.32
C GLY A 133 14.44 -7.82 6.05
N ILE A 134 13.62 -6.93 5.51
CA ILE A 134 12.24 -6.67 5.92
C ILE A 134 11.27 -7.36 4.94
N THR A 135 10.10 -7.75 5.41
CA THR A 135 9.11 -8.41 4.56
C THR A 135 8.39 -7.36 3.71
N ALA A 136 8.44 -7.52 2.38
CA ALA A 136 7.66 -6.75 1.43
C ALA A 136 6.22 -7.29 1.35
N PHE A 137 6.10 -8.55 0.98
CA PHE A 137 4.81 -9.23 0.85
C PHE A 137 4.99 -10.76 0.80
N PHE A 138 3.87 -11.46 0.71
CA PHE A 138 3.80 -12.89 0.50
C PHE A 138 3.13 -13.19 -0.84
N THR A 139 3.61 -14.21 -1.53
CA THR A 139 2.87 -14.89 -2.61
C THR A 139 2.28 -16.21 -2.10
N TYR A 140 1.68 -16.98 -2.99
CA TYR A 140 1.21 -18.33 -2.64
C TYR A 140 2.35 -19.22 -2.13
N ASP A 141 3.52 -19.17 -2.78
CA ASP A 141 4.65 -20.06 -2.52
C ASP A 141 5.81 -19.39 -1.76
N TYR A 142 5.91 -18.07 -1.80
CA TYR A 142 7.10 -17.36 -1.38
C TYR A 142 6.85 -16.26 -0.34
N ILE A 143 7.89 -15.99 0.43
CA ILE A 143 8.04 -14.80 1.26
C ILE A 143 9.07 -13.91 0.60
N VAL A 144 8.66 -12.72 0.20
CA VAL A 144 9.51 -11.71 -0.43
C VAL A 144 10.01 -10.75 0.63
N ARG A 145 11.33 -10.67 0.80
CA ARG A 145 11.99 -9.76 1.74
C ARG A 145 13.07 -8.97 1.02
N TYR A 146 13.40 -7.82 1.55
CA TYR A 146 14.47 -6.97 1.00
C TYR A 146 15.11 -6.11 2.09
N ASP A 147 16.31 -5.62 1.80
CA ASP A 147 16.96 -4.50 2.47
C ASP A 147 17.32 -3.43 1.42
N ASP A 148 18.24 -2.55 1.72
CA ASP A 148 18.56 -1.42 0.83
C ASP A 148 18.98 -1.87 -0.58
N ILE A 149 19.71 -2.99 -0.70
CA ILE A 149 20.29 -3.44 -1.98
C ILE A 149 20.03 -4.91 -2.32
N TYR A 150 19.56 -5.72 -1.36
CA TYR A 150 19.31 -7.14 -1.59
C TYR A 150 17.81 -7.44 -1.61
N ILE A 151 17.42 -8.36 -2.48
CA ILE A 151 16.15 -9.09 -2.41
C ILE A 151 16.41 -10.53 -1.98
N TYR A 152 15.55 -11.03 -1.10
CA TYR A 152 15.61 -12.39 -0.57
C TYR A 152 14.28 -13.08 -0.81
N ILE A 153 14.29 -14.24 -1.40
CA ILE A 153 13.10 -15.06 -1.62
C ILE A 153 13.21 -16.31 -0.79
N TYR A 154 12.24 -16.49 0.09
CA TYR A 154 12.14 -17.67 0.94
C TYR A 154 10.95 -18.52 0.52
N VAL A 155 11.09 -19.85 0.58
CA VAL A 155 9.98 -20.79 0.44
C VAL A 155 9.07 -20.65 1.67
N LYS A 156 7.75 -20.44 1.43
CA LYS A 156 6.80 -20.18 2.52
C LYS A 156 6.63 -21.36 3.48
N ASN A 157 6.70 -22.61 2.97
CA ASN A 157 6.37 -23.80 3.76
C ASN A 157 7.42 -24.17 4.81
N ASP A 158 8.70 -23.94 4.52
CA ASP A 158 9.81 -24.34 5.39
C ASP A 158 10.74 -23.16 5.78
N PHE A 159 10.49 -22.00 5.20
CA PHE A 159 11.26 -20.77 5.38
C PHE A 159 12.72 -20.87 4.91
N SER A 160 13.03 -21.82 4.03
CA SER A 160 14.33 -21.92 3.42
C SER A 160 14.57 -20.78 2.43
N LEU A 161 15.82 -20.28 2.36
CA LEU A 161 16.20 -19.31 1.33
C LEU A 161 16.24 -20.01 -0.02
N LEU A 162 15.37 -19.57 -0.95
CA LEU A 162 15.37 -20.09 -2.32
C LEU A 162 16.51 -19.45 -3.11
N TRP A 163 16.55 -18.11 -3.13
CA TRP A 163 17.62 -17.34 -3.74
C TRP A 163 17.69 -15.92 -3.15
N GLN A 164 18.80 -15.27 -3.40
CA GLN A 164 19.01 -13.85 -3.11
C GLN A 164 19.72 -13.18 -4.29
N GLN A 165 19.43 -11.91 -4.51
CA GLN A 165 20.08 -11.09 -5.54
C GLN A 165 20.49 -9.75 -4.95
N ASN A 166 21.71 -9.33 -5.32
CA ASN A 166 22.17 -7.97 -5.11
C ASN A 166 21.70 -7.10 -6.29
N ILE A 167 20.78 -6.18 -6.05
CA ILE A 167 20.22 -5.32 -7.11
C ILE A 167 21.28 -4.35 -7.66
N GLN A 168 22.32 -4.04 -6.86
CA GLN A 168 23.45 -3.22 -7.30
C GLN A 168 24.18 -3.82 -8.52
N ASP A 169 24.24 -5.15 -8.62
CA ASP A 169 24.92 -5.83 -9.74
C ASP A 169 24.26 -5.53 -11.10
N PHE A 170 23.00 -5.14 -11.09
CA PHE A 170 22.26 -4.74 -12.28
C PHE A 170 22.47 -3.25 -12.67
N PHE A 171 23.06 -2.44 -11.78
CA PHE A 171 23.30 -1.01 -11.98
C PHE A 171 24.76 -0.66 -11.67
N PRO A 172 25.73 -1.15 -12.43
CA PRO A 172 27.15 -0.90 -12.17
C PRO A 172 27.49 0.59 -12.27
N GLY A 173 28.23 1.09 -11.29
CA GLY A 173 28.66 2.49 -11.24
C GLY A 173 27.70 3.43 -10.49
N GLU A 174 26.55 2.96 -10.05
CA GLU A 174 25.65 3.73 -9.18
C GLU A 174 26.04 3.57 -7.72
N GLU A 175 26.28 4.68 -7.01
CA GLU A 175 26.75 4.66 -5.62
C GLU A 175 25.62 4.54 -4.59
N GLU A 176 24.44 5.09 -4.90
CA GLU A 176 23.28 5.12 -4.01
C GLU A 176 22.09 4.33 -4.58
N LEU A 177 22.03 3.07 -4.25
CA LEU A 177 20.88 2.24 -4.58
C LEU A 177 20.00 2.08 -3.34
N SER A 178 18.70 2.23 -3.52
CA SER A 178 17.68 1.88 -2.52
C SER A 178 16.50 1.24 -3.22
N ILE A 179 16.03 0.13 -2.70
CA ILE A 179 14.79 -0.52 -3.16
C ILE A 179 13.63 0.21 -2.51
N PHE A 180 12.69 0.71 -3.33
CA PHE A 180 11.50 1.39 -2.85
C PHE A 180 10.29 0.49 -2.77
N GLU A 181 10.03 -0.26 -3.84
CA GLU A 181 8.87 -1.15 -3.91
C GLU A 181 9.21 -2.40 -4.72
N ILE A 182 8.51 -3.49 -4.42
CA ILE A 182 8.59 -4.76 -5.14
C ILE A 182 7.17 -5.21 -5.45
N TYR A 183 6.95 -5.66 -6.68
CA TYR A 183 5.66 -6.16 -7.15
C TYR A 183 5.81 -7.59 -7.65
N SER A 184 4.75 -8.38 -7.48
CA SER A 184 4.61 -9.67 -8.16
C SER A 184 3.79 -9.46 -9.43
N TYR A 185 4.32 -9.89 -10.56
CA TYR A 185 3.66 -9.84 -11.85
C TYR A 185 3.89 -11.15 -12.61
N LYS A 186 2.84 -11.93 -12.86
CA LYS A 186 2.95 -13.28 -13.41
C LYS A 186 4.00 -14.10 -12.62
N ASP A 187 4.95 -14.70 -13.31
CA ASP A 187 6.06 -15.48 -12.73
C ASP A 187 7.32 -14.62 -12.48
N THR A 188 7.15 -13.31 -12.26
CA THR A 188 8.25 -12.38 -12.12
C THR A 188 8.09 -11.48 -10.89
N PHE A 189 9.22 -10.93 -10.42
CA PHE A 189 9.27 -9.80 -9.49
C PHE A 189 9.75 -8.56 -10.23
N ILE A 190 8.98 -7.48 -10.13
CA ILE A 190 9.35 -6.15 -10.60
C ILE A 190 9.87 -5.37 -9.39
N ILE A 191 11.13 -5.00 -9.40
CA ILE A 191 11.78 -4.26 -8.33
C ILE A 191 11.98 -2.82 -8.78
N ILE A 192 11.44 -1.88 -8.03
CA ILE A 192 11.65 -0.46 -8.21
C ILE A 192 12.75 -0.01 -7.28
N ALA A 193 13.82 0.51 -7.87
CA ALA A 193 14.92 1.11 -7.15
C ALA A 193 15.12 2.57 -7.56
N ARG A 194 15.83 3.32 -6.72
CA ARG A 194 16.15 4.74 -6.96
C ARG A 194 16.71 4.99 -8.36
N VAL A 195 17.54 4.08 -8.86
CA VAL A 195 18.30 4.23 -10.10
C VAL A 195 17.64 3.56 -11.31
N GLY A 196 16.67 2.68 -11.08
CA GLY A 196 16.03 1.97 -12.17
C GLY A 196 15.01 0.93 -11.74
N ILE A 197 14.55 0.18 -12.73
CA ILE A 197 13.60 -0.92 -12.56
C ILE A 197 14.24 -2.20 -13.08
N VAL A 198 14.13 -3.29 -12.34
CA VAL A 198 14.53 -4.61 -12.79
C VAL A 198 13.38 -5.60 -12.69
N CYS A 199 13.33 -6.52 -13.64
CA CYS A 199 12.42 -7.66 -13.63
C CYS A 199 13.23 -8.94 -13.47
N LEU A 200 12.90 -9.71 -12.44
CA LEU A 200 13.56 -10.97 -12.11
C LEU A 200 12.58 -12.13 -12.20
N SER A 201 13.06 -13.28 -12.63
CA SER A 201 12.31 -14.55 -12.54
C SER A 201 12.02 -14.90 -11.08
N GLN A 202 10.80 -15.26 -10.75
CA GLN A 202 10.45 -15.73 -9.38
C GLN A 202 11.16 -17.03 -9.03
N LYS A 203 11.42 -17.87 -10.02
CA LYS A 203 11.96 -19.23 -9.84
C LYS A 203 13.40 -19.22 -9.33
N ASP A 204 14.24 -18.36 -9.87
CA ASP A 204 15.71 -18.44 -9.71
C ASP A 204 16.41 -17.07 -9.64
N GLY A 205 15.65 -15.99 -9.72
CA GLY A 205 16.15 -14.62 -9.58
C GLY A 205 16.97 -14.12 -10.78
N HIS A 206 16.99 -14.84 -11.92
CA HIS A 206 17.74 -14.33 -13.06
C HIS A 206 17.05 -13.09 -13.66
N LEU A 207 17.89 -12.18 -14.19
CA LEU A 207 17.42 -10.94 -14.83
C LEU A 207 16.72 -11.24 -16.15
N LEU A 208 15.48 -10.76 -16.28
CA LEU A 208 14.72 -10.83 -17.54
C LEU A 208 14.89 -9.56 -18.36
N TRP A 209 14.72 -8.41 -17.72
CA TRP A 209 14.96 -7.10 -18.30
C TRP A 209 15.28 -6.05 -17.23
N ARG A 210 15.85 -4.94 -17.67
CA ARG A 210 16.09 -3.78 -16.81
C ARG A 210 15.84 -2.47 -17.55
N LEU A 211 15.50 -1.44 -16.80
CA LEU A 211 15.36 -0.07 -17.27
C LEU A 211 16.18 0.87 -16.38
N ASN A 212 17.19 1.52 -16.95
CA ASN A 212 18.04 2.48 -16.24
C ASN A 212 17.32 3.85 -16.15
N LYS A 213 16.22 3.88 -15.44
CA LYS A 213 15.47 5.10 -15.14
C LYS A 213 14.80 4.96 -13.80
N GLY A 214 15.19 5.82 -12.86
CA GLY A 214 14.67 5.83 -11.49
C GLY A 214 13.15 5.99 -11.43
N ALA A 215 12.59 5.39 -10.40
CA ALA A 215 11.17 5.41 -10.12
C ALA A 215 10.95 5.41 -8.60
N PHE A 216 9.79 5.89 -8.15
CA PHE A 216 9.38 5.77 -6.75
C PHE A 216 8.31 4.70 -6.56
N THR A 217 7.33 4.70 -7.42
CA THR A 217 6.19 3.78 -7.35
C THR A 217 5.68 3.43 -8.74
N MET A 218 4.87 2.38 -8.81
CA MET A 218 4.23 1.92 -10.05
C MET A 218 2.79 1.51 -9.78
N GLU A 219 1.91 1.82 -10.71
CA GLU A 219 0.57 1.25 -10.80
C GLU A 219 0.53 0.24 -11.94
N ILE A 220 0.15 -0.99 -11.65
CA ILE A 220 0.13 -2.09 -12.64
C ILE A 220 -1.30 -2.28 -13.17
N VAL A 221 -1.44 -2.17 -14.49
CA VAL A 221 -2.71 -2.37 -15.19
C VAL A 221 -2.49 -3.29 -16.38
N GLY A 222 -2.96 -4.52 -16.30
CA GLY A 222 -2.68 -5.53 -17.31
C GLY A 222 -1.18 -5.82 -17.43
N ASN A 223 -0.60 -5.55 -18.60
CA ASN A 223 0.83 -5.68 -18.84
C ASN A 223 1.59 -4.33 -18.83
N LEU A 224 0.93 -3.27 -18.41
CA LEU A 224 1.53 -1.94 -18.31
C LEU A 224 1.78 -1.56 -16.85
N GLY A 225 2.95 -1.02 -16.57
CA GLY A 225 3.31 -0.35 -15.34
C GLY A 225 3.37 1.16 -15.53
N TYR A 226 2.47 1.90 -14.92
CA TYR A 226 2.51 3.37 -14.91
C TYR A 226 3.43 3.83 -13.78
N VAL A 227 4.58 4.39 -14.16
CA VAL A 227 5.69 4.69 -13.25
C VAL A 227 5.72 6.16 -12.89
N CYS A 228 5.79 6.45 -11.60
CA CYS A 228 5.91 7.80 -11.07
C CYS A 228 7.33 8.05 -10.54
N THR A 229 7.90 9.22 -10.89
CA THR A 229 9.25 9.65 -10.49
C THR A 229 9.27 10.98 -9.73
N GLY A 230 8.13 11.44 -9.24
CA GLY A 230 7.99 12.77 -8.64
C GLY A 230 7.52 13.83 -9.64
N LEU A 231 8.31 14.14 -10.66
CA LEU A 231 7.95 15.14 -11.68
C LEU A 231 7.62 14.52 -13.06
N SER A 232 7.81 13.22 -13.19
CA SER A 232 7.63 12.51 -14.47
C SER A 232 6.67 11.34 -14.25
N LEU A 233 5.88 11.08 -15.27
CA LEU A 233 5.05 9.92 -15.42
C LEU A 233 5.37 9.26 -16.76
N TYR A 234 5.65 7.97 -16.75
CA TYR A 234 5.85 7.17 -17.95
C TYR A 234 5.30 5.77 -17.71
N TRP A 235 5.19 4.96 -18.74
CA TRP A 235 4.81 3.57 -18.56
C TRP A 235 5.83 2.62 -19.18
N VAL A 236 5.83 1.41 -18.68
CA VAL A 236 6.68 0.32 -19.12
C VAL A 236 5.85 -0.90 -19.42
N ASN A 237 6.16 -1.59 -20.50
CA ASN A 237 5.61 -2.91 -20.76
C ASN A 237 6.31 -3.93 -19.84
N LEU A 238 5.57 -4.55 -18.97
CA LEU A 238 6.10 -5.45 -17.94
C LEU A 238 6.58 -6.79 -18.49
N ASP A 239 6.16 -7.16 -19.71
CA ASP A 239 6.59 -8.41 -20.33
C ASP A 239 8.00 -8.31 -20.94
N ASN A 240 8.44 -7.10 -21.35
CA ASN A 240 9.72 -6.93 -22.07
C ASN A 240 10.58 -5.74 -21.59
N GLY A 241 10.08 -4.93 -20.66
CA GLY A 241 10.78 -3.75 -20.15
C GLY A 241 10.82 -2.56 -21.10
N GLU A 242 10.07 -2.62 -22.21
CA GLU A 242 10.03 -1.52 -23.17
C GLU A 242 9.32 -0.31 -22.56
N LYS A 243 10.04 0.82 -22.55
CA LYS A 243 9.53 2.07 -21.99
C LYS A 243 8.76 2.85 -23.04
N TYR A 244 7.58 3.26 -22.67
CA TYR A 244 6.79 4.22 -23.42
C TYR A 244 6.69 5.53 -22.64
N GLY A 245 6.78 6.64 -23.31
CA GLY A 245 6.57 7.96 -22.74
C GLY A 245 5.57 8.73 -23.60
N TYR A 246 5.14 9.87 -23.15
CA TYR A 246 4.24 10.76 -23.91
C TYR A 246 4.92 11.43 -25.12
N GLY A 247 5.92 10.78 -25.72
CA GLY A 247 6.64 11.29 -26.88
C GLY A 247 7.44 12.56 -26.63
N ARG A 248 7.60 12.98 -25.38
CA ARG A 248 8.34 14.19 -24.99
C ARG A 248 9.73 13.82 -24.48
N LYS A 249 10.70 14.68 -24.79
CA LYS A 249 12.12 14.50 -24.47
C LYS A 249 12.42 14.21 -23.00
N TYR A 250 11.50 14.55 -22.08
CA TYR A 250 11.72 14.49 -20.64
C TYR A 250 10.64 13.73 -19.84
N ASP A 251 9.63 13.15 -20.48
CA ASP A 251 8.49 12.47 -19.79
C ASP A 251 7.87 13.30 -18.63
N ARG A 252 8.12 14.59 -18.61
CA ARG A 252 7.62 15.50 -17.59
C ARG A 252 6.20 15.92 -17.96
N LEU A 253 5.29 15.80 -17.00
CA LEU A 253 3.96 16.37 -17.12
C LEU A 253 4.06 17.90 -17.25
N PRO A 254 3.18 18.55 -18.02
CA PRO A 254 3.15 20.02 -18.10
C PRO A 254 2.72 20.61 -16.75
N ASP A 255 3.19 21.83 -16.48
CA ASP A 255 2.66 22.61 -15.38
C ASP A 255 1.15 22.85 -15.60
N PHE A 256 0.39 23.02 -14.54
CA PHE A 256 -1.06 23.21 -14.61
C PHE A 256 -1.49 24.52 -13.94
N GLU A 257 -2.60 25.05 -14.38
CA GLU A 257 -3.17 26.28 -13.81
C GLU A 257 -4.40 25.93 -12.96
N TYR A 258 -4.50 26.59 -11.82
CA TYR A 258 -5.66 26.53 -10.95
C TYR A 258 -5.92 27.89 -10.32
N ASN A 259 -7.11 28.45 -10.54
CA ASN A 259 -7.54 29.79 -10.07
C ASN A 259 -6.55 30.92 -10.46
N GLY A 260 -5.92 30.83 -11.62
CA GLY A 260 -5.00 31.86 -12.13
C GLY A 260 -3.55 31.74 -11.62
N GLU A 261 -3.26 30.73 -10.83
CA GLU A 261 -1.90 30.41 -10.38
C GLU A 261 -1.37 29.16 -11.09
N THR A 262 -0.06 29.14 -11.34
CA THR A 262 0.62 28.04 -12.02
C THR A 262 1.30 27.14 -11.00
N TYR A 263 1.07 25.83 -11.10
CA TYR A 263 1.61 24.79 -10.26
C TYR A 263 2.38 23.74 -11.06
N TRP A 264 3.39 23.13 -10.45
CA TRP A 264 4.09 22.00 -11.05
C TRP A 264 3.54 20.66 -10.52
N PRO A 265 3.46 19.63 -11.37
CA PRO A 265 2.86 18.34 -11.01
C PRO A 265 3.83 17.46 -10.22
N ALA A 266 4.28 17.92 -9.04
CA ALA A 266 5.14 17.14 -8.15
C ALA A 266 4.32 16.12 -7.37
N GLY A 267 4.28 14.88 -7.85
CA GLY A 267 3.49 13.81 -7.24
C GLY A 267 4.28 12.54 -6.97
N TYR A 268 3.72 11.67 -6.14
CA TYR A 268 4.42 10.50 -5.63
C TYR A 268 3.74 9.17 -5.98
N ARG A 269 2.47 9.20 -6.34
CA ARG A 269 1.71 7.99 -6.65
C ARG A 269 0.60 8.28 -7.65
N VAL A 270 0.34 7.30 -8.49
CA VAL A 270 -0.77 7.30 -9.45
C VAL A 270 -1.67 6.12 -9.16
N VAL A 271 -2.96 6.27 -9.42
CA VAL A 271 -3.97 5.20 -9.35
C VAL A 271 -4.69 5.18 -10.68
N TYR A 272 -4.88 4.00 -11.27
CA TYR A 272 -5.66 3.83 -12.48
C TYR A 272 -7.12 3.54 -12.15
N HIS A 273 -8.02 4.36 -12.68
CA HIS A 273 -9.46 4.16 -12.49
C HIS A 273 -10.24 4.64 -13.72
N LYS A 274 -11.15 3.81 -14.23
CA LYS A 274 -12.03 4.11 -15.39
C LYS A 274 -11.29 4.65 -16.61
N GLY A 275 -10.14 4.07 -16.96
CA GLY A 275 -9.35 4.47 -18.12
C GLY A 275 -8.46 5.68 -17.91
N LEU A 276 -8.44 6.28 -16.74
CA LEU A 276 -7.70 7.49 -16.41
C LEU A 276 -6.70 7.25 -15.28
N LEU A 277 -5.65 8.07 -15.26
CA LEU A 277 -4.64 8.08 -14.20
C LEU A 277 -4.97 9.20 -13.20
N TRP A 278 -5.12 8.85 -11.95
CA TRP A 278 -5.41 9.75 -10.84
C TRP A 278 -4.13 9.99 -10.05
N TYR A 279 -3.60 11.18 -10.18
CA TYR A 279 -2.27 11.54 -9.73
C TYR A 279 -2.35 12.50 -8.55
N ARG A 280 -1.75 12.12 -7.43
CA ARG A 280 -1.66 12.96 -6.23
C ARG A 280 -0.50 13.92 -6.36
N VAL A 281 -0.76 15.21 -6.18
CA VAL A 281 0.24 16.26 -6.28
C VAL A 281 0.21 17.10 -5.01
N TYR A 282 1.40 17.47 -4.54
CA TYR A 282 1.58 18.48 -3.51
C TYR A 282 2.50 19.57 -4.04
N SER A 283 1.98 20.75 -4.24
CA SER A 283 2.68 21.87 -4.86
C SER A 283 2.35 23.17 -4.13
N SER A 284 3.36 23.96 -3.82
CA SER A 284 3.22 25.27 -3.16
C SER A 284 2.41 25.25 -1.85
N GLY A 285 2.49 24.14 -1.09
CA GLY A 285 1.75 24.00 0.17
C GLY A 285 0.32 23.50 0.01
N GLU A 286 -0.10 23.18 -1.20
CA GLU A 286 -1.47 22.75 -1.54
C GLU A 286 -1.51 21.34 -2.12
N SER A 287 -2.59 20.63 -1.86
CA SER A 287 -2.81 19.27 -2.34
C SER A 287 -3.82 19.24 -3.48
N PHE A 288 -3.43 18.56 -4.57
CA PHE A 288 -4.26 18.42 -5.76
C PHE A 288 -4.41 16.96 -6.17
N ILE A 289 -5.50 16.68 -6.85
CA ILE A 289 -5.73 15.47 -7.63
C ILE A 289 -5.79 15.88 -9.09
N LEU A 290 -4.84 15.38 -9.88
CA LEU A 290 -4.81 15.58 -11.33
C LEU A 290 -5.31 14.30 -11.99
N VAL A 291 -6.31 14.41 -12.84
CA VAL A 291 -6.80 13.29 -13.66
C VAL A 291 -6.24 13.42 -15.05
N ILE A 292 -5.52 12.40 -15.48
CA ILE A 292 -4.67 12.42 -16.67
C ILE A 292 -5.14 11.33 -17.61
N ASP A 293 -5.34 11.68 -18.86
CA ASP A 293 -5.50 10.72 -19.93
C ASP A 293 -4.15 10.02 -20.20
N PRO A 294 -4.06 8.67 -20.05
CA PRO A 294 -2.81 7.96 -20.20
C PRO A 294 -2.24 7.95 -21.62
N GLU A 295 -3.05 8.21 -22.64
CA GLU A 295 -2.59 8.22 -24.03
C GLU A 295 -2.05 9.59 -24.46
N THR A 296 -2.67 10.67 -24.00
CA THR A 296 -2.36 12.03 -24.46
C THR A 296 -1.57 12.86 -23.44
N ALA A 297 -1.51 12.44 -22.19
CA ALA A 297 -1.00 13.21 -21.04
C ALA A 297 -1.77 14.53 -20.75
N ASN A 298 -2.94 14.68 -21.31
CA ASN A 298 -3.77 15.84 -21.04
C ASN A 298 -4.48 15.73 -19.71
N TYR A 299 -4.55 16.83 -18.97
CA TYR A 299 -5.37 16.91 -17.78
C TYR A 299 -6.84 16.96 -18.15
N GLN A 300 -7.59 15.95 -17.65
CA GLN A 300 -9.04 15.85 -17.82
C GLN A 300 -9.79 16.55 -16.68
N TRP A 301 -9.16 16.58 -15.50
CA TRP A 301 -9.70 17.23 -14.32
C TRP A 301 -8.57 17.61 -13.37
N ILE A 302 -8.72 18.77 -12.74
CA ILE A 302 -7.82 19.30 -11.73
C ILE A 302 -8.69 19.64 -10.52
N HIS A 303 -8.40 19.03 -9.37
CA HIS A 303 -9.16 19.24 -8.15
C HIS A 303 -8.22 19.57 -6.99
N LYS A 304 -8.44 20.71 -6.35
CA LYS A 304 -7.80 21.05 -5.09
C LYS A 304 -8.54 20.36 -3.96
N VAL A 305 -7.82 19.58 -3.15
CA VAL A 305 -8.37 18.99 -1.93
C VAL A 305 -8.37 20.03 -0.83
N GLU A 306 -9.49 20.22 -0.15
CA GLU A 306 -9.65 21.21 0.92
C GLU A 306 -8.93 20.77 2.21
N THR A 307 -7.60 20.69 2.13
CA THR A 307 -6.69 20.35 3.22
C THR A 307 -5.38 21.13 3.12
N TYR A 308 -4.74 21.39 4.25
CA TYR A 308 -3.37 21.90 4.31
C TYR A 308 -2.33 20.77 4.33
N GLU A 309 -2.79 19.54 4.44
CA GLU A 309 -1.99 18.34 4.55
C GLU A 309 -1.74 17.70 3.17
N LYS A 310 -0.72 16.85 3.08
CA LYS A 310 -0.46 16.09 1.85
C LYS A 310 -1.47 14.97 1.68
N VAL A 311 -2.06 14.85 0.50
CA VAL A 311 -2.85 13.67 0.14
C VAL A 311 -1.97 12.42 0.17
N MET A 312 -2.35 11.44 0.98
CA MET A 312 -1.63 10.18 1.13
C MET A 312 -2.12 9.08 0.20
N ASP A 313 -3.43 8.97 0.02
CA ASP A 313 -4.01 7.88 -0.76
C ASP A 313 -5.29 8.30 -1.46
N ILE A 314 -5.55 7.66 -2.60
CA ILE A 314 -6.80 7.75 -3.35
C ILE A 314 -7.25 6.33 -3.60
N LYS A 315 -8.49 6.01 -3.25
CA LYS A 315 -9.11 4.72 -3.52
C LYS A 315 -10.50 4.90 -4.09
N PHE A 316 -10.91 3.96 -4.90
CA PHE A 316 -12.23 3.94 -5.52
C PHE A 316 -12.98 2.69 -5.12
N TYR A 317 -14.23 2.86 -4.67
CA TYR A 317 -15.13 1.77 -4.35
C TYR A 317 -16.53 2.16 -4.80
N ASP A 318 -17.14 1.32 -5.62
CA ASP A 318 -18.40 1.60 -6.30
C ASP A 318 -18.33 2.94 -7.09
N ASP A 319 -19.22 3.88 -6.81
CA ASP A 319 -19.29 5.22 -7.39
C ASP A 319 -18.57 6.29 -6.56
N LYS A 320 -17.82 5.90 -5.54
CA LYS A 320 -17.17 6.83 -4.61
C LYS A 320 -15.67 6.83 -4.72
N MET A 321 -15.10 8.00 -4.50
CA MET A 321 -13.67 8.22 -4.33
C MET A 321 -13.38 8.57 -2.87
N PHE A 322 -12.40 7.90 -2.30
CA PHE A 322 -11.91 8.09 -0.94
C PHE A 322 -10.50 8.64 -0.97
N VAL A 323 -10.30 9.77 -0.33
CA VAL A 323 -9.01 10.48 -0.28
C VAL A 323 -8.59 10.62 1.16
N THR A 324 -7.35 10.26 1.49
CA THR A 324 -6.77 10.52 2.82
C THR A 324 -5.59 11.46 2.74
N ASP A 325 -5.36 12.19 3.82
CA ASP A 325 -4.21 13.08 3.99
C ASP A 325 -3.31 12.68 5.17
N THR A 326 -2.17 13.36 5.30
CA THR A 326 -1.22 13.15 6.41
C THR A 326 -1.75 13.58 7.77
N GLY A 327 -2.82 14.38 7.82
CA GLY A 327 -3.53 14.78 9.02
C GLY A 327 -4.59 13.78 9.48
N TYR A 328 -4.59 12.57 8.89
CA TYR A 328 -5.56 11.51 9.19
C TYR A 328 -7.01 11.90 8.92
N ASN A 329 -7.25 12.73 7.91
CA ASN A 329 -8.59 13.02 7.44
C ASN A 329 -8.96 12.10 6.28
N LEU A 330 -10.22 11.67 6.24
CA LEU A 330 -10.83 10.94 5.14
C LEU A 330 -11.87 11.84 4.47
N PHE A 331 -11.68 12.09 3.20
CA PHE A 331 -12.61 12.81 2.34
C PHE A 331 -13.34 11.82 1.45
N ILE A 332 -14.66 11.91 1.43
CA ILE A 332 -15.53 11.05 0.62
C ILE A 332 -16.14 11.91 -0.48
N TYR A 333 -16.00 11.43 -1.71
CA TYR A 333 -16.52 12.08 -2.91
C TYR A 333 -17.49 11.13 -3.61
N GLU A 334 -18.53 11.69 -4.21
CA GLU A 334 -19.46 10.99 -5.09
C GLU A 334 -19.29 11.44 -6.53
N GLU A 335 -19.49 10.53 -7.47
CA GLU A 335 -19.48 10.84 -8.91
C GLU A 335 -20.72 11.67 -9.25
N GLU A 336 -20.54 12.78 -9.99
CA GLU A 336 -21.61 13.66 -10.49
C GLU A 336 -22.11 13.19 -11.86
#